data_94a000f17c5d1e90c23fc0ca81e8932f
#
_entry.id   94a000f17c5d1e90c23fc0ca81e8932f
#
_cell.length_a   1.000
_cell.length_b   1.000
_cell.length_c   1.000
_cell.angle_alpha   90.00
_cell.angle_beta   90.00
_cell.angle_gamma   90.00
#
_symmetry.space_group_name_H-M   'P 1'
#
loop_
_entity.id
_entity.type
_entity.pdbx_description
1 polymer ?
#
loop_
_entity_poly.entity_id
_entity_poly.type
_entity_poly.pdbx_seq_one_letter_code
_entity_poly.pdbx_strand_id
1 'polypeptide(L)'
;MKKKIIVCDAILDKGVDILRKAEDIELIEAAKFPKDELMQMLSDIEVAITRSSTDVDVNFLNHAKKLKALVRAGVGVDNVDIPECSKRGVIVMNVPTANTIAAVELTMAHLLTSARSFVNAHNFLKIERKWEREKWYGIELMNKTLGVIGFGNIGSRVAIRAKAFGMKILAYDPYISASKITDLDMEQAKNLDEILEKSDFITIHTPKTKETNGMIGKQEIAKMKDGIRLINCARGGLYTEEALYEGLKSGKIAWLGIDVFDKEPATNHPLLDFENISVTSHLGANTLESQDNIAREACEQALSAARGVAYPNALNLPIKTEDLPPFVAPYIELVSKMAFLAVQIDKNPIKSIKLEAEGIIGEYANSMLTFAAVGALGGILGEKINYVNAEFVAKEKGVELSCETLPNSGYNNKLSVKIITENSNTSVSGTVFNENEQRIVGLNGFKTDFKPKGKMIIFKNKDIPGAIAKISSVLAAKNINIADFRLGRDGFGYALAVVLIDEKVQKEVLDELKQLEACVFVQYVEI
;
A
#
# COMPACT_ATOMS: atom_id res chain seq x y z
N MET A 1 11.52 -15.24 -21.42
CA MET A 1 10.86 -14.07 -22.06
C MET A 1 11.26 -12.83 -21.28
N LYS A 2 11.56 -11.72 -21.96
CA LYS A 2 11.81 -10.44 -21.28
C LYS A 2 10.52 -9.94 -20.63
N LYS A 3 10.64 -9.26 -19.48
CA LYS A 3 9.53 -8.58 -18.82
C LYS A 3 9.23 -7.26 -19.50
N LYS A 4 7.97 -6.90 -19.68
CA LYS A 4 7.59 -5.68 -20.40
C LYS A 4 7.26 -4.54 -19.43
N ILE A 5 8.00 -3.44 -19.56
CA ILE A 5 7.77 -2.20 -18.84
C ILE A 5 7.40 -1.09 -19.83
N ILE A 6 6.33 -0.34 -19.53
CA ILE A 6 5.95 0.84 -20.28
C ILE A 6 6.14 2.11 -19.46
N VAL A 7 6.68 3.15 -20.07
CA VAL A 7 6.75 4.51 -19.54
C VAL A 7 5.72 5.35 -20.29
N CYS A 8 4.58 5.62 -19.61
CA CYS A 8 3.43 6.29 -20.23
C CYS A 8 3.61 7.81 -20.36
N ASP A 9 4.28 8.42 -19.40
CA ASP A 9 4.46 9.87 -19.33
C ASP A 9 5.93 10.26 -19.38
N ALA A 10 6.22 11.50 -19.76
CA ALA A 10 7.59 12.02 -19.81
C ALA A 10 8.25 12.05 -18.43
N ILE A 11 9.36 11.36 -18.28
CA ILE A 11 10.29 11.41 -17.14
C ILE A 11 11.70 11.64 -17.68
N LEU A 12 12.63 12.07 -16.80
CA LEU A 12 14.00 12.34 -17.24
C LEU A 12 14.72 11.08 -17.72
N ASP A 13 15.44 11.23 -18.84
CA ASP A 13 16.19 10.14 -19.49
C ASP A 13 17.13 9.40 -18.55
N LYS A 14 17.74 10.11 -17.61
CA LYS A 14 18.67 9.55 -16.63
C LYS A 14 18.05 8.43 -15.77
N GLY A 15 16.76 8.54 -15.46
CA GLY A 15 16.02 7.45 -14.84
C GLY A 15 15.71 6.32 -15.82
N VAL A 16 15.23 6.67 -17.04
CA VAL A 16 14.87 5.70 -18.08
C VAL A 16 16.07 4.85 -18.52
N ASP A 17 17.28 5.41 -18.48
CA ASP A 17 18.52 4.69 -18.80
C ASP A 17 18.77 3.48 -17.89
N ILE A 18 18.22 3.45 -16.68
CA ILE A 18 18.25 2.29 -15.78
C ILE A 18 17.51 1.11 -16.44
N LEU A 19 16.35 1.38 -17.02
CA LEU A 19 15.54 0.37 -17.71
C LEU A 19 16.11 -0.02 -19.07
N ARG A 20 16.66 0.96 -19.84
CA ARG A 20 17.29 0.70 -21.14
C ARG A 20 18.51 -0.22 -21.02
N LYS A 21 19.24 -0.16 -19.90
CA LYS A 21 20.41 -1.01 -19.62
C LYS A 21 20.07 -2.40 -19.09
N ALA A 22 18.82 -2.66 -18.72
CA ALA A 22 18.40 -3.94 -18.16
C ALA A 22 18.14 -4.96 -19.28
N GLU A 23 19.01 -5.94 -19.44
CA GLU A 23 18.95 -6.94 -20.52
C GLU A 23 17.71 -7.85 -20.46
N ASP A 24 17.13 -8.03 -19.28
CA ASP A 24 15.94 -8.83 -19.00
C ASP A 24 14.61 -8.07 -19.21
N ILE A 25 14.68 -6.78 -19.59
CA ILE A 25 13.52 -5.92 -19.80
C ILE A 25 13.32 -5.62 -21.29
N GLU A 26 12.05 -5.59 -21.71
CA GLU A 26 11.58 -4.98 -22.95
C GLU A 26 10.89 -3.66 -22.56
N LEU A 27 11.56 -2.55 -22.84
CA LEU A 27 11.11 -1.20 -22.51
C LEU A 27 10.31 -0.60 -23.65
N ILE A 28 9.13 -0.03 -23.32
CA ILE A 28 8.30 0.74 -24.24
C ILE A 28 8.21 2.17 -23.72
N GLU A 29 8.72 3.14 -24.48
CA GLU A 29 8.67 4.56 -24.17
C GLU A 29 7.49 5.20 -24.90
N ALA A 30 6.35 5.31 -24.23
CA ALA A 30 5.08 5.72 -24.85
C ALA A 30 4.74 7.21 -24.63
N ALA A 31 5.55 7.97 -23.93
CA ALA A 31 5.28 9.37 -23.57
C ALA A 31 5.04 10.32 -24.78
N LYS A 32 5.48 9.95 -25.98
CA LYS A 32 5.33 10.74 -27.20
C LYS A 32 4.13 10.33 -28.06
N PHE A 33 3.45 9.24 -27.70
CA PHE A 33 2.33 8.73 -28.47
C PHE A 33 1.00 9.35 -28.03
N PRO A 34 0.04 9.49 -28.94
CA PRO A 34 -1.33 9.86 -28.60
C PRO A 34 -1.95 8.88 -27.60
N LYS A 35 -2.91 9.34 -26.81
CA LYS A 35 -3.56 8.53 -25.74
C LYS A 35 -4.18 7.24 -26.30
N ASP A 36 -4.78 7.27 -27.48
CA ASP A 36 -5.40 6.09 -28.09
C ASP A 36 -4.36 5.02 -28.52
N GLU A 37 -3.20 5.44 -28.98
CA GLU A 37 -2.10 4.52 -29.31
C GLU A 37 -1.48 3.94 -28.04
N LEU A 38 -1.29 4.76 -26.99
CA LEU A 38 -0.84 4.29 -25.69
C LEU A 38 -1.73 3.15 -25.18
N MET A 39 -3.06 3.31 -25.26
CA MET A 39 -4.01 2.29 -24.79
C MET A 39 -3.83 0.95 -25.52
N GLN A 40 -3.52 0.96 -26.81
CA GLN A 40 -3.27 -0.27 -27.59
C GLN A 40 -1.99 -0.99 -27.17
N MET A 41 -0.97 -0.25 -26.68
CA MET A 41 0.29 -0.81 -26.22
C MET A 41 0.21 -1.53 -24.87
N LEU A 42 -0.88 -1.35 -24.10
CA LEU A 42 -1.01 -1.86 -22.73
C LEU A 42 -1.31 -3.36 -22.63
N SER A 43 -1.70 -4.01 -23.72
CA SER A 43 -2.34 -5.36 -23.70
C SER A 43 -1.48 -6.47 -23.07
N ASP A 44 -0.14 -6.37 -23.16
CA ASP A 44 0.79 -7.39 -22.67
C ASP A 44 1.86 -6.83 -21.70
N ILE A 45 1.63 -5.62 -21.18
CA ILE A 45 2.52 -4.94 -20.24
C ILE A 45 2.37 -5.56 -18.83
N GLU A 46 3.49 -5.82 -18.17
CA GLU A 46 3.52 -6.31 -16.79
C GLU A 46 3.71 -5.18 -15.77
N VAL A 47 4.44 -4.12 -16.10
CA VAL A 47 4.66 -2.96 -15.22
C VAL A 47 4.49 -1.66 -16.01
N ALA A 48 3.79 -0.69 -15.43
CA ALA A 48 3.64 0.65 -16.02
C ALA A 48 4.21 1.73 -15.09
N ILE A 49 4.84 2.75 -15.69
CA ILE A 49 5.23 3.98 -15.02
C ILE A 49 4.37 5.11 -15.58
N THR A 50 3.62 5.79 -14.70
CA THR A 50 2.75 6.92 -15.05
C THR A 50 3.09 8.17 -14.25
N ARG A 51 2.59 9.32 -14.69
CA ARG A 51 2.59 10.59 -13.94
C ARG A 51 1.18 11.19 -13.89
N SER A 52 1.11 12.52 -13.85
CA SER A 52 -0.17 13.24 -13.78
C SER A 52 -0.93 13.32 -15.10
N SER A 53 -0.28 13.06 -16.25
CA SER A 53 -0.92 13.15 -17.57
C SER A 53 -1.69 11.89 -17.95
N THR A 54 -1.41 10.76 -17.30
CA THR A 54 -2.09 9.48 -17.55
C THR A 54 -2.96 9.11 -16.37
N ASP A 55 -4.29 9.10 -16.58
CA ASP A 55 -5.25 8.58 -15.61
C ASP A 55 -5.25 7.05 -15.65
N VAL A 56 -5.10 6.43 -14.48
CA VAL A 56 -5.19 4.98 -14.32
C VAL A 56 -6.57 4.66 -13.76
N ASP A 57 -7.53 4.68 -14.65
CA ASP A 57 -8.94 4.40 -14.41
C ASP A 57 -9.35 3.00 -14.90
N VAL A 58 -10.63 2.69 -14.81
CA VAL A 58 -11.21 1.44 -15.32
C VAL A 58 -10.89 1.21 -16.80
N ASN A 59 -10.86 2.28 -17.63
CA ASN A 59 -10.57 2.16 -19.05
C ASN A 59 -9.12 1.78 -19.29
N PHE A 60 -8.17 2.43 -18.63
CA PHE A 60 -6.74 2.07 -18.66
C PHE A 60 -6.54 0.60 -18.27
N LEU A 61 -7.13 0.19 -17.15
CA LEU A 61 -7.01 -1.16 -16.61
C LEU A 61 -7.69 -2.24 -17.50
N ASN A 62 -8.72 -1.88 -18.26
CA ASN A 62 -9.34 -2.79 -19.24
C ASN A 62 -8.40 -3.13 -20.40
N HIS A 63 -7.51 -2.21 -20.78
CA HIS A 63 -6.50 -2.42 -21.80
C HIS A 63 -5.25 -3.14 -21.23
N ALA A 64 -4.90 -2.90 -19.96
CA ALA A 64 -3.71 -3.43 -19.30
C ALA A 64 -3.93 -4.78 -18.60
N LYS A 65 -4.41 -5.80 -19.33
CA LYS A 65 -4.87 -7.09 -18.77
C LYS A 65 -3.79 -7.93 -18.07
N LYS A 66 -2.51 -7.68 -18.37
CA LYS A 66 -1.38 -8.40 -17.78
C LYS A 66 -0.62 -7.56 -16.74
N LEU A 67 -1.11 -6.36 -16.45
CA LEU A 67 -0.48 -5.45 -15.51
C LEU A 67 -0.44 -6.07 -14.11
N LYS A 68 0.74 -6.12 -13.51
CA LYS A 68 1.00 -6.63 -12.16
C LYS A 68 1.36 -5.52 -11.19
N ALA A 69 2.03 -4.47 -11.69
CA ALA A 69 2.44 -3.34 -10.87
C ALA A 69 2.37 -2.03 -11.65
N LEU A 70 2.05 -0.97 -10.93
CA LEU A 70 2.02 0.41 -11.40
C LEU A 70 2.92 1.25 -10.51
N VAL A 71 3.80 2.04 -11.11
CA VAL A 71 4.60 3.05 -10.41
C VAL A 71 4.14 4.44 -10.84
N ARG A 72 3.53 5.18 -9.95
CA ARG A 72 3.25 6.60 -10.17
C ARG A 72 4.51 7.41 -9.85
N ALA A 73 5.18 7.95 -10.86
CA ALA A 73 6.39 8.77 -10.72
C ALA A 73 6.04 10.14 -10.10
N GLY A 74 5.96 10.17 -8.78
CA GLY A 74 5.62 11.31 -7.93
C GLY A 74 4.88 10.90 -6.66
N VAL A 75 4.57 11.87 -5.81
CA VAL A 75 3.98 11.63 -4.47
C VAL A 75 2.48 11.36 -4.54
N GLY A 76 1.73 12.23 -5.23
CA GLY A 76 0.28 12.12 -5.32
C GLY A 76 -0.15 10.99 -6.23
N VAL A 77 -1.29 10.38 -5.91
CA VAL A 77 -1.90 9.28 -6.68
C VAL A 77 -3.37 9.56 -7.00
N ASP A 78 -3.74 10.83 -7.03
CA ASP A 78 -5.13 11.28 -7.22
C ASP A 78 -5.72 10.84 -8.57
N ASN A 79 -4.87 10.60 -9.57
CA ASN A 79 -5.23 10.09 -10.89
C ASN A 79 -5.11 8.56 -11.03
N VAL A 80 -5.04 7.81 -9.91
CA VAL A 80 -4.98 6.34 -9.88
C VAL A 80 -6.16 5.79 -9.10
N ASP A 81 -7.00 4.98 -9.73
CA ASP A 81 -8.05 4.22 -9.06
C ASP A 81 -7.45 3.02 -8.31
N ILE A 82 -6.93 3.30 -7.09
CA ILE A 82 -6.29 2.28 -6.24
C ILE A 82 -7.26 1.13 -5.90
N PRO A 83 -8.54 1.37 -5.55
CA PRO A 83 -9.50 0.29 -5.33
C PRO A 83 -9.66 -0.64 -6.53
N GLU A 84 -9.78 -0.09 -7.74
CA GLU A 84 -9.92 -0.91 -8.95
C GLU A 84 -8.60 -1.63 -9.31
N CYS A 85 -7.44 -0.99 -9.11
CA CYS A 85 -6.14 -1.64 -9.21
C CYS A 85 -6.06 -2.85 -8.26
N SER A 86 -6.45 -2.65 -7.00
CA SER A 86 -6.42 -3.70 -5.97
C SER A 86 -7.32 -4.87 -6.33
N LYS A 87 -8.55 -4.60 -6.79
CA LYS A 87 -9.50 -5.63 -7.25
C LYS A 87 -8.90 -6.49 -8.36
N ARG A 88 -8.09 -5.91 -9.25
CA ARG A 88 -7.42 -6.62 -10.35
C ARG A 88 -6.07 -7.22 -9.97
N GLY A 89 -5.64 -7.07 -8.74
CA GLY A 89 -4.36 -7.57 -8.24
C GLY A 89 -3.16 -6.75 -8.70
N VAL A 90 -3.36 -5.50 -9.10
CA VAL A 90 -2.29 -4.58 -9.51
C VAL A 90 -1.72 -3.87 -8.28
N ILE A 91 -0.43 -4.03 -8.03
CA ILE A 91 0.28 -3.34 -6.95
C ILE A 91 0.55 -1.90 -7.39
N VAL A 92 0.12 -0.93 -6.58
CA VAL A 92 0.34 0.49 -6.83
C VAL A 92 1.45 1.02 -5.94
N MET A 93 2.48 1.60 -6.55
CA MET A 93 3.61 2.23 -5.88
C MET A 93 3.69 3.71 -6.25
N ASN A 94 4.29 4.52 -5.38
CA ASN A 94 4.59 5.92 -5.64
C ASN A 94 6.03 6.28 -5.25
N VAL A 95 6.39 7.56 -5.42
CA VAL A 95 7.70 8.10 -5.02
C VAL A 95 7.47 9.18 -3.96
N PRO A 96 7.37 8.81 -2.66
CA PRO A 96 6.80 9.68 -1.62
C PRO A 96 7.72 10.79 -1.11
N THR A 97 9.03 10.72 -1.34
CA THR A 97 10.01 11.62 -0.70
C THR A 97 10.86 12.46 -1.66
N ALA A 98 10.91 12.08 -2.93
CA ALA A 98 11.82 12.68 -3.92
C ALA A 98 11.62 14.18 -4.18
N ASN A 99 10.42 14.73 -3.94
CA ASN A 99 10.11 16.14 -4.12
C ASN A 99 9.98 16.93 -2.81
N THR A 100 10.28 16.31 -1.66
CA THR A 100 10.05 16.92 -0.34
C THR A 100 10.69 18.30 -0.22
N ILE A 101 11.95 18.44 -0.58
CA ILE A 101 12.69 19.71 -0.45
C ILE A 101 12.16 20.76 -1.44
N ALA A 102 11.88 20.38 -2.67
CA ALA A 102 11.32 21.28 -3.68
C ALA A 102 9.97 21.88 -3.22
N ALA A 103 9.06 21.07 -2.69
CA ALA A 103 7.79 21.55 -2.16
C ALA A 103 7.95 22.46 -0.94
N VAL A 104 8.91 22.16 -0.06
CA VAL A 104 9.25 23.00 1.10
C VAL A 104 9.73 24.37 0.64
N GLU A 105 10.65 24.43 -0.31
CA GLU A 105 11.23 25.67 -0.82
C GLU A 105 10.20 26.52 -1.55
N LEU A 106 9.32 25.92 -2.36
CA LEU A 106 8.22 26.63 -3.01
C LEU A 106 7.23 27.19 -1.97
N THR A 107 6.91 26.44 -0.91
CA THR A 107 6.08 26.93 0.19
C THR A 107 6.71 28.13 0.87
N MET A 108 8.01 28.09 1.14
CA MET A 108 8.74 29.23 1.71
C MET A 108 8.77 30.43 0.76
N ALA A 109 8.89 30.23 -0.55
CA ALA A 109 8.81 31.29 -1.55
C ALA A 109 7.43 31.99 -1.51
N HIS A 110 6.32 31.25 -1.48
CA HIS A 110 4.98 31.80 -1.30
C HIS A 110 4.81 32.52 0.05
N LEU A 111 5.35 31.96 1.15
CA LEU A 111 5.31 32.56 2.47
C LEU A 111 6.00 33.93 2.48
N LEU A 112 7.22 34.05 1.96
CA LEU A 112 7.98 35.30 1.87
C LEU A 112 7.32 36.28 0.91
N THR A 113 6.80 35.81 -0.22
CA THR A 113 6.05 36.64 -1.17
C THR A 113 4.80 37.21 -0.53
N SER A 114 4.07 36.44 0.25
CA SER A 114 2.87 36.87 0.96
C SER A 114 3.14 37.97 1.98
N ALA A 115 4.31 37.96 2.61
CA ALA A 115 4.71 38.98 3.58
C ALA A 115 5.15 40.30 2.93
N ARG A 116 5.74 40.24 1.73
CA ARG A 116 6.42 41.39 1.10
C ARG A 116 5.84 41.81 -0.24
N SER A 117 4.74 41.21 -0.70
CA SER A 117 4.11 41.50 -2.03
C SER A 117 5.13 41.46 -3.18
N PHE A 118 6.13 40.56 -3.08
CA PHE A 118 7.35 40.62 -3.92
C PHE A 118 7.04 40.57 -5.42
N VAL A 119 6.16 39.64 -5.84
CA VAL A 119 5.82 39.48 -7.27
C VAL A 119 5.16 40.72 -7.84
N ASN A 120 4.22 41.32 -7.11
CA ASN A 120 3.49 42.49 -7.55
C ASN A 120 4.39 43.72 -7.62
N ALA A 121 5.21 43.95 -6.60
CA ALA A 121 6.17 45.03 -6.58
C ALA A 121 7.21 44.90 -7.72
N HIS A 122 7.65 43.67 -7.99
CA HIS A 122 8.54 43.37 -9.13
C HIS A 122 7.89 43.69 -10.47
N ASN A 123 6.66 43.23 -10.71
CA ASN A 123 5.93 43.50 -11.96
C ASN A 123 5.63 44.98 -12.13
N PHE A 124 5.24 45.66 -11.07
CA PHE A 124 4.97 47.11 -11.10
C PHE A 124 6.18 47.92 -11.57
N LEU A 125 7.37 47.60 -11.05
CA LEU A 125 8.59 48.26 -11.52
C LEU A 125 9.05 47.76 -12.89
N LYS A 126 9.13 46.43 -13.09
CA LYS A 126 9.74 45.83 -14.27
C LYS A 126 8.87 45.97 -15.52
N ILE A 127 7.56 45.78 -15.39
CA ILE A 127 6.60 45.78 -16.51
C ILE A 127 5.96 47.15 -16.69
N GLU A 128 5.36 47.67 -15.62
CA GLU A 128 4.62 48.93 -15.67
C GLU A 128 5.53 50.18 -15.64
N ARG A 129 6.83 50.03 -15.29
CA ARG A 129 7.82 51.09 -15.21
C ARG A 129 7.45 52.23 -14.26
N LYS A 130 6.75 51.89 -13.14
CA LYS A 130 6.31 52.81 -12.10
C LYS A 130 7.14 52.65 -10.83
N TRP A 131 7.31 53.77 -10.10
CA TRP A 131 8.09 53.78 -8.86
C TRP A 131 7.25 54.43 -7.74
N GLU A 132 6.60 53.59 -6.91
CA GLU A 132 5.75 54.01 -5.79
C GLU A 132 6.04 53.12 -4.59
N ARG A 133 6.86 53.60 -3.65
CA ARG A 133 7.33 52.79 -2.51
C ARG A 133 6.22 52.52 -1.49
N GLU A 134 5.36 53.51 -1.27
CA GLU A 134 4.28 53.49 -0.26
C GLU A 134 3.18 52.48 -0.58
N LYS A 135 3.03 52.09 -1.84
CA LYS A 135 2.07 51.07 -2.28
C LYS A 135 2.43 49.68 -1.75
N TRP A 136 3.70 49.43 -1.42
CA TRP A 136 4.23 48.07 -1.18
C TRP A 136 4.68 47.85 0.26
N TYR A 137 3.98 48.48 1.26
CA TYR A 137 4.25 48.15 2.66
C TYR A 137 3.90 46.70 2.95
N GLY A 138 4.91 45.92 3.35
CA GLY A 138 4.77 44.53 3.80
C GLY A 138 4.75 44.41 5.30
N ILE A 139 4.83 43.16 5.77
CA ILE A 139 4.98 42.84 7.18
C ILE A 139 6.22 41.96 7.39
N GLU A 140 6.76 41.94 8.60
CA GLU A 140 7.87 41.06 8.98
C GLU A 140 7.32 39.73 9.47
N LEU A 141 8.08 38.64 9.25
CA LEU A 141 7.76 37.31 9.76
C LEU A 141 8.09 37.17 11.24
N MET A 142 9.09 37.92 11.74
CA MET A 142 9.53 37.86 13.11
C MET A 142 8.37 38.06 14.11
N ASN A 143 8.28 37.18 15.11
CA ASN A 143 7.23 37.17 16.12
C ASN A 143 5.78 36.90 15.62
N LYS A 144 5.58 36.64 14.32
CA LYS A 144 4.30 36.16 13.79
C LYS A 144 4.12 34.68 14.03
N THR A 145 2.87 34.25 14.17
CA THR A 145 2.53 32.84 14.33
C THR A 145 2.24 32.20 12.97
N LEU A 146 2.98 31.13 12.64
CA LEU A 146 2.67 30.25 11.52
C LEU A 146 1.92 29.02 12.02
N GLY A 147 0.66 28.90 11.61
CA GLY A 147 -0.12 27.65 11.75
C GLY A 147 0.29 26.66 10.67
N VAL A 148 0.67 25.45 11.08
CA VAL A 148 1.05 24.35 10.18
C VAL A 148 0.03 23.24 10.34
N ILE A 149 -0.78 23.00 9.29
CA ILE A 149 -1.77 21.92 9.25
C ILE A 149 -1.16 20.74 8.48
N GLY A 150 -0.94 19.63 9.18
CA GLY A 150 -0.16 18.48 8.68
C GLY A 150 1.34 18.65 8.94
N PHE A 151 1.88 17.84 9.86
CA PHE A 151 3.27 17.92 10.33
C PHE A 151 4.10 16.71 9.87
N GLY A 152 3.84 16.28 8.62
CA GLY A 152 4.59 15.20 7.95
C GLY A 152 5.94 15.68 7.39
N ASN A 153 6.41 15.00 6.34
CA ASN A 153 7.73 15.26 5.71
C ASN A 153 7.91 16.70 5.22
N ILE A 154 6.86 17.33 4.69
CA ILE A 154 6.91 18.71 4.17
C ILE A 154 6.64 19.71 5.29
N GLY A 155 5.52 19.58 5.99
CA GLY A 155 5.10 20.55 7.01
C GLY A 155 6.13 20.76 8.12
N SER A 156 6.76 19.70 8.64
CA SER A 156 7.81 19.80 9.65
C SER A 156 9.03 20.58 9.14
N ARG A 157 9.42 20.37 7.89
CA ARG A 157 10.57 21.07 7.28
C ARG A 157 10.28 22.52 6.94
N VAL A 158 9.04 22.85 6.59
CA VAL A 158 8.57 24.26 6.45
C VAL A 158 8.61 24.93 7.82
N ALA A 159 8.08 24.29 8.85
CA ALA A 159 8.07 24.78 10.23
C ALA A 159 9.50 25.12 10.73
N ILE A 160 10.47 24.21 10.52
CA ILE A 160 11.88 24.42 10.90
C ILE A 160 12.44 25.67 10.20
N ARG A 161 12.16 25.88 8.92
CA ARG A 161 12.66 27.04 8.16
C ARG A 161 11.97 28.33 8.58
N ALA A 162 10.67 28.30 8.80
CA ALA A 162 9.91 29.46 9.29
C ALA A 162 10.35 29.88 10.71
N LYS A 163 10.66 28.89 11.58
CA LYS A 163 11.24 29.16 12.91
C LYS A 163 12.58 29.91 12.80
N ALA A 164 13.42 29.59 11.81
CA ALA A 164 14.67 30.31 11.56
C ALA A 164 14.46 31.78 11.12
N PHE A 165 13.27 32.13 10.60
CA PHE A 165 12.85 33.52 10.37
C PHE A 165 12.27 34.20 11.64
N GLY A 166 12.36 33.57 12.80
CA GLY A 166 11.85 34.10 14.06
C GLY A 166 10.33 34.00 14.22
N MET A 167 9.65 33.16 13.42
CA MET A 167 8.23 32.88 13.59
C MET A 167 7.98 31.95 14.79
N LYS A 168 6.84 32.13 15.44
CA LYS A 168 6.27 31.16 16.36
C LYS A 168 5.55 30.09 15.55
N ILE A 169 5.82 28.82 15.86
CA ILE A 169 5.21 27.71 15.14
C ILE A 169 4.13 27.07 16.00
N LEU A 170 2.92 27.00 15.46
CA LEU A 170 1.78 26.26 16.03
C LEU A 170 1.38 25.18 15.04
N ALA A 171 1.58 23.89 15.39
CA ALA A 171 1.38 22.78 14.47
C ALA A 171 0.19 21.89 14.89
N TYR A 172 -0.58 21.43 13.91
CA TYR A 172 -1.68 20.50 14.10
C TYR A 172 -1.55 19.31 13.15
N ASP A 173 -1.51 18.12 13.73
CA ASP A 173 -1.59 16.85 13.02
C ASP A 173 -2.19 15.80 13.96
N PRO A 174 -3.36 15.21 13.67
CA PRO A 174 -4.02 14.25 14.55
C PRO A 174 -3.36 12.87 14.56
N TYR A 175 -2.40 12.60 13.66
CA TYR A 175 -1.82 11.26 13.46
C TYR A 175 -0.39 11.12 13.98
N ILE A 176 0.22 12.20 14.48
CA ILE A 176 1.59 12.15 15.01
C ILE A 176 1.61 12.36 16.52
N SER A 177 2.65 11.81 17.18
CA SER A 177 2.85 12.04 18.61
C SER A 177 3.25 13.50 18.88
N ALA A 178 2.80 14.02 20.03
CA ALA A 178 3.14 15.37 20.47
C ALA A 178 4.66 15.63 20.50
N SER A 179 5.45 14.64 20.90
CA SER A 179 6.90 14.71 20.97
C SER A 179 7.55 15.12 19.65
N LYS A 180 7.03 14.66 18.50
CA LYS A 180 7.57 15.06 17.18
C LYS A 180 7.50 16.57 16.90
N ILE A 181 6.62 17.28 17.58
CA ILE A 181 6.49 18.75 17.49
C ILE A 181 7.28 19.41 18.61
N THR A 182 7.08 18.96 19.85
CA THR A 182 7.68 19.58 21.03
C THR A 182 9.19 19.41 21.12
N ASP A 183 9.74 18.28 20.62
CA ASP A 183 11.20 18.05 20.56
C ASP A 183 11.92 19.03 19.60
N LEU A 184 11.18 19.67 18.70
CA LEU A 184 11.66 20.75 17.82
C LEU A 184 11.48 22.13 18.46
N ASP A 185 11.08 22.19 19.73
CA ASP A 185 10.76 23.43 20.45
C ASP A 185 9.71 24.26 19.67
N MET A 186 8.59 23.59 19.32
CA MET A 186 7.41 24.15 18.66
C MET A 186 6.16 23.81 19.47
N GLU A 187 5.09 24.58 19.29
CA GLU A 187 3.82 24.39 20.00
C GLU A 187 2.88 23.48 19.21
N GLN A 188 2.29 22.48 19.90
CA GLN A 188 1.23 21.67 19.32
C GLN A 188 -0.14 22.27 19.61
N ALA A 189 -0.92 22.49 18.57
CA ALA A 189 -2.33 22.88 18.71
C ALA A 189 -3.18 21.69 19.15
N LYS A 190 -4.14 21.93 20.03
CA LYS A 190 -5.08 20.92 20.56
C LYS A 190 -6.08 20.45 19.50
N ASN A 191 -6.46 21.34 18.60
CA ASN A 191 -7.40 21.09 17.52
C ASN A 191 -7.17 22.09 16.37
N LEU A 192 -7.92 21.93 15.29
CA LEU A 192 -7.86 22.81 14.13
C LEU A 192 -8.28 24.24 14.47
N ASP A 193 -9.30 24.45 15.30
CA ASP A 193 -9.79 25.78 15.65
C ASP A 193 -8.70 26.65 16.31
N GLU A 194 -7.85 26.06 17.14
CA GLU A 194 -6.72 26.77 17.73
C GLU A 194 -5.72 27.28 16.69
N ILE A 195 -5.48 26.53 15.61
CA ILE A 195 -4.67 26.98 14.46
C ILE A 195 -5.35 28.20 13.81
N LEU A 196 -6.65 28.09 13.54
CA LEU A 196 -7.40 29.14 12.83
C LEU A 196 -7.40 30.46 13.62
N GLU A 197 -7.65 30.40 14.91
CA GLU A 197 -7.79 31.59 15.77
C GLU A 197 -6.47 32.30 16.07
N LYS A 198 -5.38 31.53 16.26
CA LYS A 198 -4.11 32.08 16.75
C LYS A 198 -3.11 32.46 15.66
N SER A 199 -3.26 31.95 14.44
CA SER A 199 -2.26 32.12 13.39
C SER A 199 -2.37 33.44 12.67
N ASP A 200 -1.23 34.00 12.26
CA ASP A 200 -1.10 35.15 11.34
C ASP A 200 -0.87 34.67 9.90
N PHE A 201 -0.29 33.49 9.76
CA PHE A 201 -0.10 32.74 8.52
C PHE A 201 -0.54 31.30 8.74
N ILE A 202 -1.13 30.68 7.72
CA ILE A 202 -1.45 29.25 7.74
C ILE A 202 -0.91 28.60 6.47
N THR A 203 -0.21 27.48 6.64
CA THR A 203 0.21 26.59 5.56
C THR A 203 -0.33 25.18 5.79
N ILE A 204 -0.79 24.54 4.71
CA ILE A 204 -1.42 23.23 4.77
C ILE A 204 -0.60 22.21 4.00
N HIS A 205 -0.38 21.03 4.62
CA HIS A 205 0.47 19.95 4.11
C HIS A 205 -0.15 18.57 4.36
N THR A 206 -1.46 18.47 4.22
CA THR A 206 -2.21 17.22 4.35
C THR A 206 -2.45 16.57 2.98
N PRO A 207 -2.62 15.23 2.89
CA PRO A 207 -3.14 14.60 1.69
C PRO A 207 -4.61 15.00 1.47
N LYS A 208 -5.11 14.92 0.22
CA LYS A 208 -6.54 15.04 -0.09
C LYS A 208 -7.22 13.70 0.15
N THR A 209 -8.08 13.64 1.16
CA THR A 209 -8.89 12.48 1.53
C THR A 209 -10.37 12.90 1.62
N LYS A 210 -11.27 11.97 1.94
CA LYS A 210 -12.68 12.33 2.22
C LYS A 210 -12.82 13.26 3.42
N GLU A 211 -11.90 13.19 4.38
CA GLU A 211 -11.91 13.99 5.62
C GLU A 211 -11.29 15.38 5.41
N THR A 212 -10.26 15.47 4.57
CA THR A 212 -9.52 16.71 4.34
C THR A 212 -10.00 17.51 3.13
N ASN A 213 -10.81 16.92 2.26
CA ASN A 213 -11.41 17.63 1.14
C ASN A 213 -12.40 18.69 1.64
N GLY A 214 -12.15 19.95 1.33
CA GLY A 214 -12.95 21.09 1.77
C GLY A 214 -12.83 21.39 3.27
N MET A 215 -11.78 20.88 3.95
CA MET A 215 -11.62 21.04 5.40
C MET A 215 -11.50 22.50 5.86
N ILE A 216 -11.11 23.40 4.96
CA ILE A 216 -11.08 24.85 5.21
C ILE A 216 -12.09 25.51 4.28
N GLY A 217 -13.28 25.73 4.78
CA GLY A 217 -14.37 26.42 4.12
C GLY A 217 -14.63 27.81 4.68
N LYS A 218 -15.82 28.36 4.40
CA LYS A 218 -16.25 29.69 4.85
C LYS A 218 -16.28 29.81 6.37
N GLN A 219 -16.73 28.77 7.08
CA GLN A 219 -16.83 28.77 8.54
C GLN A 219 -15.45 28.80 9.19
N GLU A 220 -14.50 28.07 8.64
CA GLU A 220 -13.13 28.01 9.12
C GLU A 220 -12.41 29.36 8.86
N ILE A 221 -12.55 29.94 7.66
CA ILE A 221 -11.97 31.25 7.33
C ILE A 221 -12.57 32.35 8.23
N ALA A 222 -13.85 32.27 8.56
CA ALA A 222 -14.48 33.23 9.48
C ALA A 222 -13.86 33.24 10.87
N LYS A 223 -13.37 32.10 11.39
CA LYS A 223 -12.68 31.98 12.69
C LYS A 223 -11.26 32.54 12.67
N MET A 224 -10.65 32.72 11.50
CA MET A 224 -9.29 33.21 11.37
C MET A 224 -9.19 34.69 11.76
N LYS A 225 -7.97 35.17 12.00
CA LYS A 225 -7.70 36.58 12.19
C LYS A 225 -8.00 37.37 10.92
N ASP A 226 -8.43 38.62 11.07
CA ASP A 226 -8.52 39.52 9.93
C ASP A 226 -7.12 39.79 9.37
N GLY A 227 -7.00 39.76 8.06
CA GLY A 227 -5.72 39.91 7.39
C GLY A 227 -4.85 38.64 7.40
N ILE A 228 -5.45 37.45 7.60
CA ILE A 228 -4.77 36.16 7.53
C ILE A 228 -4.07 35.98 6.17
N ARG A 229 -2.93 35.29 6.17
CA ARG A 229 -2.21 34.88 4.96
C ARG A 229 -2.22 33.35 4.85
N LEU A 230 -2.69 32.84 3.71
CA LEU A 230 -2.87 31.41 3.48
C LEU A 230 -1.92 30.91 2.40
N ILE A 231 -1.31 29.75 2.63
CA ILE A 231 -0.41 29.11 1.68
C ILE A 231 -0.87 27.65 1.44
N ASN A 232 -0.98 27.27 0.16
CA ASN A 232 -1.27 25.89 -0.24
C ASN A 232 -0.41 25.45 -1.42
N CYS A 233 0.63 24.67 -1.12
CA CYS A 233 1.46 23.95 -2.08
C CYS A 233 1.29 22.43 -1.92
N ALA A 234 0.15 21.96 -1.36
CA ALA A 234 -0.12 20.55 -1.12
C ALA A 234 -1.09 19.95 -2.14
N ARG A 235 -2.40 20.24 -2.02
CA ARG A 235 -3.45 19.75 -2.93
C ARG A 235 -4.56 20.78 -3.11
N GLY A 236 -5.09 20.87 -4.34
CA GLY A 236 -6.34 21.57 -4.60
C GLY A 236 -7.52 20.93 -3.86
N GLY A 237 -8.49 21.75 -3.46
CA GLY A 237 -9.68 21.30 -2.74
C GLY A 237 -9.51 21.15 -1.21
N LEU A 238 -8.33 21.37 -0.63
CA LEU A 238 -8.17 21.43 0.83
C LEU A 238 -8.80 22.70 1.41
N TYR A 239 -8.58 23.83 0.73
CA TYR A 239 -9.40 25.03 0.88
C TYR A 239 -10.51 24.99 -0.16
N THR A 240 -11.75 25.34 0.19
CA THR A 240 -12.78 25.51 -0.82
C THR A 240 -12.54 26.79 -1.60
N GLU A 241 -12.52 26.73 -2.94
CA GLU A 241 -12.19 27.88 -3.80
C GLU A 241 -13.20 29.03 -3.63
N GLU A 242 -14.47 28.71 -3.37
CA GLU A 242 -15.51 29.70 -3.05
C GLU A 242 -15.16 30.48 -1.77
N ALA A 243 -14.69 29.80 -0.71
CA ALA A 243 -14.33 30.45 0.54
C ALA A 243 -13.07 31.32 0.39
N LEU A 244 -12.10 30.87 -0.42
CA LEU A 244 -10.93 31.67 -0.77
C LEU A 244 -11.33 32.94 -1.53
N TYR A 245 -12.22 32.84 -2.52
CA TYR A 245 -12.71 33.96 -3.31
C TYR A 245 -13.41 35.00 -2.41
N GLU A 246 -14.34 34.58 -1.57
CA GLU A 246 -15.04 35.50 -0.66
C GLU A 246 -14.10 36.10 0.39
N GLY A 247 -13.18 35.30 0.92
CA GLY A 247 -12.17 35.78 1.88
C GLY A 247 -11.24 36.84 1.32
N LEU A 248 -10.79 36.67 0.08
CA LEU A 248 -9.98 37.68 -0.64
C LEU A 248 -10.81 38.93 -0.94
N LYS A 249 -12.04 38.77 -1.45
CA LYS A 249 -12.94 39.88 -1.81
C LYS A 249 -13.34 40.75 -0.60
N SER A 250 -13.54 40.11 0.56
CA SER A 250 -13.89 40.82 1.81
C SER A 250 -12.67 41.43 2.51
N GLY A 251 -11.45 41.12 2.12
CA GLY A 251 -10.23 41.50 2.80
C GLY A 251 -9.92 40.69 4.06
N LYS A 252 -10.71 39.67 4.39
CA LYS A 252 -10.44 38.69 5.47
C LYS A 252 -9.10 37.99 5.24
N ILE A 253 -8.84 37.57 3.99
CA ILE A 253 -7.56 37.06 3.52
C ILE A 253 -6.75 38.21 2.92
N ALA A 254 -5.68 38.59 3.59
CA ALA A 254 -4.78 39.62 3.11
C ALA A 254 -3.87 39.13 1.98
N TRP A 255 -3.57 37.86 1.91
CA TRP A 255 -2.78 37.23 0.84
C TRP A 255 -3.05 35.74 0.73
N LEU A 256 -3.10 35.24 -0.51
CA LEU A 256 -3.15 33.81 -0.83
C LEU A 256 -1.92 33.43 -1.66
N GLY A 257 -1.15 32.44 -1.18
CA GLY A 257 -0.11 31.74 -1.95
C GLY A 257 -0.61 30.37 -2.36
N ILE A 258 -0.76 30.11 -3.66
CA ILE A 258 -1.38 28.86 -4.14
C ILE A 258 -0.60 28.29 -5.32
N ASP A 259 -0.26 27.00 -5.22
CA ASP A 259 0.41 26.22 -6.26
C ASP A 259 -0.53 25.20 -6.93
N VAL A 260 -1.68 24.91 -6.29
CA VAL A 260 -2.57 23.82 -6.66
C VAL A 260 -4.02 24.25 -6.67
N PHE A 261 -4.79 23.76 -7.64
CA PHE A 261 -6.20 24.06 -7.82
C PHE A 261 -7.05 22.79 -7.80
N ASP A 262 -8.34 22.91 -7.53
CA ASP A 262 -9.23 21.76 -7.51
C ASP A 262 -9.36 21.12 -8.90
N LYS A 263 -9.36 21.96 -9.94
CA LYS A 263 -9.29 21.53 -11.33
C LYS A 263 -8.11 22.17 -12.03
N GLU A 264 -7.22 21.37 -12.58
CA GLU A 264 -6.04 21.79 -13.32
C GLU A 264 -6.10 21.31 -14.78
N PRO A 265 -5.63 22.09 -15.78
CA PRO A 265 -5.01 23.42 -15.66
C PRO A 265 -6.02 24.54 -15.36
N ALA A 266 -5.61 25.52 -14.53
CA ALA A 266 -6.47 26.59 -14.00
C ALA A 266 -6.24 27.95 -14.69
N THR A 267 -6.11 27.98 -16.01
CA THR A 267 -5.73 29.19 -16.80
C THR A 267 -6.76 30.33 -16.79
N ASN A 268 -8.04 30.02 -16.52
CA ASN A 268 -9.14 31.01 -16.48
C ASN A 268 -9.84 31.00 -15.11
N HIS A 269 -9.07 30.82 -14.04
CA HIS A 269 -9.63 30.67 -12.71
C HIS A 269 -9.94 32.03 -12.07
N PRO A 270 -11.12 32.22 -11.42
CA PRO A 270 -11.52 33.52 -10.83
C PRO A 270 -10.57 34.08 -9.77
N LEU A 271 -9.83 33.21 -9.07
CA LEU A 271 -8.82 33.63 -8.10
C LEU A 271 -7.66 34.42 -8.76
N LEU A 272 -7.41 34.21 -10.05
CA LEU A 272 -6.31 34.88 -10.77
C LEU A 272 -6.55 36.39 -10.98
N ASP A 273 -7.79 36.86 -10.79
CA ASP A 273 -8.16 38.27 -10.95
C ASP A 273 -7.78 39.14 -9.71
N PHE A 274 -7.39 38.49 -8.59
CA PHE A 274 -7.00 39.25 -7.39
C PHE A 274 -5.53 39.67 -7.43
N GLU A 275 -5.26 40.93 -6.99
CA GLU A 275 -3.88 41.45 -6.88
C GLU A 275 -3.11 40.81 -5.70
N ASN A 276 -3.80 40.44 -4.59
CA ASN A 276 -3.19 39.94 -3.36
C ASN A 276 -3.03 38.40 -3.34
N ILE A 277 -2.52 37.88 -4.47
CA ILE A 277 -2.26 36.46 -4.63
C ILE A 277 -0.90 36.19 -5.30
N SER A 278 -0.26 35.11 -4.94
CA SER A 278 0.86 34.54 -5.68
C SER A 278 0.50 33.12 -6.12
N VAL A 279 0.64 32.87 -7.42
CA VAL A 279 0.23 31.60 -8.04
C VAL A 279 1.37 30.98 -8.79
N THR A 280 1.39 29.65 -8.75
CA THR A 280 2.28 28.82 -9.58
C THR A 280 1.48 27.65 -10.15
N SER A 281 1.95 27.07 -11.24
CA SER A 281 1.24 26.04 -12.01
C SER A 281 1.65 24.63 -11.58
N HIS A 282 1.39 24.28 -10.32
CA HIS A 282 1.72 22.99 -9.69
C HIS A 282 3.21 22.66 -9.81
N LEU A 283 4.07 23.58 -9.33
CA LEU A 283 5.52 23.48 -9.43
C LEU A 283 6.19 22.86 -8.21
N GLY A 284 5.42 22.36 -7.23
CA GLY A 284 5.94 21.78 -5.97
C GLY A 284 7.00 20.69 -6.13
N ALA A 285 7.02 19.99 -7.27
CA ALA A 285 8.03 18.98 -7.60
C ALA A 285 8.97 19.42 -8.74
N ASN A 286 8.88 20.66 -9.23
CA ASN A 286 9.50 21.06 -10.48
C ASN A 286 10.89 21.70 -10.29
N THR A 287 11.81 20.96 -9.67
CA THR A 287 13.25 21.25 -9.64
C THR A 287 14.03 20.16 -10.36
N LEU A 288 15.22 20.48 -10.85
CA LEU A 288 16.05 19.49 -11.55
C LEU A 288 16.36 18.27 -10.67
N GLU A 289 16.71 18.50 -9.41
CA GLU A 289 17.02 17.47 -8.43
C GLU A 289 15.81 16.60 -8.12
N SER A 290 14.65 17.21 -7.94
CA SER A 290 13.41 16.49 -7.66
C SER A 290 13.00 15.62 -8.85
N GLN A 291 13.07 16.15 -10.08
CA GLN A 291 12.73 15.41 -11.28
C GLN A 291 13.72 14.25 -11.55
N ASP A 292 15.02 14.45 -11.26
CA ASP A 292 16.03 13.40 -11.36
C ASP A 292 15.77 12.27 -10.36
N ASN A 293 15.52 12.63 -9.09
CA ASN A 293 15.21 11.65 -8.05
C ASN A 293 13.90 10.88 -8.34
N ILE A 294 12.83 11.58 -8.77
CA ILE A 294 11.57 10.95 -9.15
C ILE A 294 11.77 9.94 -10.29
N ALA A 295 12.49 10.33 -11.34
CA ALA A 295 12.72 9.46 -12.49
C ALA A 295 13.54 8.22 -12.09
N ARG A 296 14.62 8.42 -11.33
CA ARG A 296 15.49 7.33 -10.87
C ARG A 296 14.73 6.36 -9.96
N GLU A 297 14.08 6.86 -8.91
CA GLU A 297 13.36 6.01 -7.96
C GLU A 297 12.19 5.27 -8.61
N ALA A 298 11.44 5.91 -9.51
CA ALA A 298 10.34 5.26 -10.22
C ALA A 298 10.84 4.10 -11.09
N CYS A 299 11.95 4.30 -11.82
CA CYS A 299 12.52 3.25 -12.68
C CYS A 299 13.14 2.11 -11.87
N GLU A 300 13.81 2.39 -10.75
CA GLU A 300 14.33 1.38 -9.83
C GLU A 300 13.20 0.52 -9.23
N GLN A 301 12.10 1.16 -8.79
CA GLN A 301 10.92 0.45 -8.29
C GLN A 301 10.26 -0.41 -9.38
N ALA A 302 10.10 0.13 -10.60
CA ALA A 302 9.52 -0.62 -11.72
C ALA A 302 10.37 -1.84 -12.10
N LEU A 303 11.68 -1.70 -12.10
CA LEU A 303 12.62 -2.80 -12.36
C LEU A 303 12.52 -3.87 -11.26
N SER A 304 12.50 -3.46 -10.00
CA SER A 304 12.32 -4.38 -8.86
C SER A 304 11.00 -5.14 -8.95
N ALA A 305 9.90 -4.45 -9.27
CA ALA A 305 8.58 -5.04 -9.43
C ALA A 305 8.52 -6.02 -10.62
N ALA A 306 9.10 -5.67 -11.77
CA ALA A 306 9.15 -6.54 -12.94
C ALA A 306 9.89 -7.86 -12.64
N ARG A 307 10.93 -7.80 -11.83
CA ARG A 307 11.69 -8.97 -11.37
C ARG A 307 11.00 -9.74 -10.23
N GLY A 308 9.95 -9.18 -9.64
CA GLY A 308 9.26 -9.78 -8.49
C GLY A 308 10.11 -9.79 -7.21
N VAL A 309 11.09 -8.89 -7.09
CA VAL A 309 12.03 -8.84 -5.95
C VAL A 309 11.42 -8.09 -4.77
N ALA A 310 10.90 -6.88 -5.00
CA ALA A 310 10.28 -6.04 -3.99
C ALA A 310 9.34 -5.01 -4.60
N TYR A 311 8.44 -4.46 -3.78
CA TYR A 311 7.48 -3.43 -4.14
C TYR A 311 7.59 -2.25 -3.17
N PRO A 312 8.71 -1.50 -3.21
CA PRO A 312 8.92 -0.40 -2.28
C PRO A 312 7.85 0.68 -2.46
N ASN A 313 7.48 1.32 -1.34
CA ASN A 313 6.44 2.33 -1.31
C ASN A 313 5.07 1.90 -1.87
N ALA A 314 4.76 0.60 -1.82
CA ALA A 314 3.45 0.11 -2.22
C ALA A 314 2.34 0.67 -1.31
N LEU A 315 1.23 1.09 -1.94
CA LEU A 315 0.12 1.78 -1.28
C LEU A 315 -1.03 0.83 -0.93
N ASN A 316 -1.13 -0.30 -1.61
CA ASN A 316 -2.23 -1.24 -1.49
C ASN A 316 -1.79 -2.66 -1.12
N LEU A 317 -0.63 -2.80 -0.48
CA LEU A 317 -0.23 -4.06 0.13
C LEU A 317 -0.82 -4.20 1.53
N PRO A 318 -1.26 -5.41 1.92
CA PRO A 318 -1.79 -5.68 3.26
C PRO A 318 -0.73 -5.53 4.36
N ILE A 319 0.53 -5.59 3.98
CA ILE A 319 1.66 -5.42 4.88
C ILE A 319 2.86 -4.85 4.11
N LYS A 320 3.53 -3.87 4.71
CA LYS A 320 4.77 -3.33 4.15
C LYS A 320 5.92 -4.20 4.62
N THR A 321 6.63 -4.80 3.67
CA THR A 321 7.77 -5.71 3.96
C THR A 321 8.88 -5.02 4.77
N GLU A 322 9.03 -3.71 4.64
CA GLU A 322 10.04 -2.90 5.33
C GLU A 322 9.75 -2.73 6.84
N ASP A 323 8.48 -2.86 7.24
CA ASP A 323 8.03 -2.70 8.63
C ASP A 323 7.93 -4.03 9.38
N LEU A 324 8.26 -5.16 8.72
CA LEU A 324 8.11 -6.49 9.31
C LEU A 324 9.33 -6.90 10.14
N PRO A 325 9.13 -7.29 11.41
CA PRO A 325 10.17 -7.98 12.15
C PRO A 325 10.60 -9.26 11.43
N PRO A 326 11.90 -9.61 11.45
CA PRO A 326 12.43 -10.78 10.72
C PRO A 326 11.68 -12.09 11.02
N PHE A 327 11.17 -12.26 12.24
CA PHE A 327 10.46 -13.49 12.64
C PHE A 327 9.11 -13.66 11.94
N VAL A 328 8.51 -12.60 11.37
CA VAL A 328 7.18 -12.66 10.74
C VAL A 328 7.22 -13.26 9.33
N ALA A 329 8.29 -12.99 8.57
CA ALA A 329 8.41 -13.41 7.17
C ALA A 329 8.19 -14.94 6.96
N PRO A 330 8.75 -15.86 7.76
CA PRO A 330 8.51 -17.29 7.61
C PRO A 330 7.05 -17.71 7.86
N TYR A 331 6.29 -16.94 8.68
CA TYR A 331 4.88 -17.22 8.94
C TYR A 331 3.98 -16.83 7.76
N ILE A 332 4.36 -15.85 6.94
CA ILE A 332 3.65 -15.46 5.71
C ILE A 332 3.58 -16.67 4.75
N GLU A 333 4.72 -17.27 4.50
CA GLU A 333 4.80 -18.45 3.63
C GLU A 333 4.10 -19.67 4.25
N LEU A 334 4.30 -19.88 5.56
CA LEU A 334 3.69 -21.00 6.30
C LEU A 334 2.17 -20.93 6.24
N VAL A 335 1.55 -19.78 6.53
CA VAL A 335 0.09 -19.63 6.55
C VAL A 335 -0.54 -19.87 5.18
N SER A 336 0.12 -19.43 4.11
CA SER A 336 -0.31 -19.68 2.74
C SER A 336 -0.26 -21.18 2.41
N LYS A 337 0.83 -21.87 2.76
CA LYS A 337 0.96 -23.33 2.61
C LYS A 337 -0.07 -24.11 3.42
N MET A 338 -0.36 -23.67 4.65
CA MET A 338 -1.39 -24.29 5.51
C MET A 338 -2.77 -24.20 4.87
N ALA A 339 -3.14 -23.03 4.37
CA ALA A 339 -4.41 -22.83 3.68
C ALA A 339 -4.49 -23.65 2.38
N PHE A 340 -3.42 -23.66 1.60
CA PHE A 340 -3.31 -24.46 0.38
C PHE A 340 -3.42 -25.97 0.67
N LEU A 341 -2.80 -26.46 1.74
CA LEU A 341 -2.94 -27.85 2.20
C LEU A 341 -4.40 -28.17 2.56
N ALA A 342 -5.05 -27.28 3.31
CA ALA A 342 -6.43 -27.48 3.77
C ALA A 342 -7.40 -27.66 2.60
N VAL A 343 -7.30 -26.84 1.55
CA VAL A 343 -8.20 -26.91 0.37
C VAL A 343 -7.89 -28.10 -0.55
N GLN A 344 -6.70 -28.67 -0.49
CA GLN A 344 -6.39 -29.93 -1.17
C GLN A 344 -6.97 -31.15 -0.45
N ILE A 345 -7.08 -31.09 0.88
CA ILE A 345 -7.71 -32.13 1.71
C ILE A 345 -9.22 -32.11 1.50
N ASP A 346 -9.85 -30.95 1.57
CA ASP A 346 -11.28 -30.77 1.35
C ASP A 346 -11.51 -29.88 0.11
N LYS A 347 -12.02 -30.49 -0.96
CA LYS A 347 -12.26 -29.85 -2.26
C LYS A 347 -13.67 -29.24 -2.41
N ASN A 348 -14.45 -29.21 -1.33
CA ASN A 348 -15.78 -28.61 -1.36
C ASN A 348 -15.68 -27.06 -1.43
N PRO A 349 -16.74 -26.39 -1.91
CA PRO A 349 -16.79 -24.92 -1.94
C PRO A 349 -16.60 -24.31 -0.56
N ILE A 350 -15.70 -23.31 -0.48
CA ILE A 350 -15.36 -22.63 0.77
C ILE A 350 -16.49 -21.67 1.14
N LYS A 351 -16.94 -21.70 2.40
CA LYS A 351 -17.83 -20.71 3.01
C LYS A 351 -17.07 -19.65 3.81
N SER A 352 -16.08 -20.10 4.59
CA SER A 352 -15.26 -19.18 5.35
C SER A 352 -13.83 -19.68 5.56
N ILE A 353 -12.93 -18.72 5.73
CA ILE A 353 -11.53 -18.92 6.10
C ILE A 353 -11.32 -18.21 7.44
N LYS A 354 -11.04 -18.97 8.48
CA LYS A 354 -10.76 -18.45 9.81
C LYS A 354 -9.30 -18.67 10.17
N LEU A 355 -8.63 -17.61 10.65
CA LEU A 355 -7.27 -17.68 11.18
C LEU A 355 -7.28 -17.49 12.69
N GLU A 356 -6.65 -18.39 13.42
CA GLU A 356 -6.36 -18.27 14.84
C GLU A 356 -4.86 -18.08 15.02
N ALA A 357 -4.47 -17.06 15.77
CA ALA A 357 -3.08 -16.72 16.03
C ALA A 357 -2.78 -16.70 17.53
N GLU A 358 -1.71 -17.39 17.93
CA GLU A 358 -1.23 -17.47 19.31
C GLU A 358 0.18 -16.88 19.41
N GLY A 359 0.46 -16.10 20.46
CA GLY A 359 1.74 -15.42 20.66
C GLY A 359 1.83 -14.06 19.97
N ILE A 360 3.05 -13.52 19.84
CA ILE A 360 3.31 -12.17 19.28
C ILE A 360 2.87 -12.09 17.81
N ILE A 361 2.83 -13.19 17.08
CA ILE A 361 2.33 -13.23 15.70
C ILE A 361 0.85 -12.79 15.60
N GLY A 362 0.11 -12.78 16.70
CA GLY A 362 -1.26 -12.29 16.77
C GLY A 362 -1.41 -10.81 16.42
N GLU A 363 -0.38 -9.99 16.61
CA GLU A 363 -0.35 -8.58 16.20
C GLU A 363 -0.46 -8.43 14.68
N TYR A 364 -0.10 -9.47 13.93
CA TYR A 364 -0.13 -9.52 12.47
C TYR A 364 -1.26 -10.38 11.91
N ALA A 365 -2.24 -10.79 12.75
CA ALA A 365 -3.28 -11.74 12.38
C ALA A 365 -4.07 -11.31 11.14
N ASN A 366 -4.45 -10.04 11.02
CA ASN A 366 -5.17 -9.52 9.85
C ASN A 366 -4.36 -9.69 8.56
N SER A 367 -3.07 -9.37 8.60
CA SER A 367 -2.20 -9.55 7.43
C SER A 367 -2.00 -11.02 7.10
N MET A 368 -1.82 -11.87 8.11
CA MET A 368 -1.71 -13.32 7.92
C MET A 368 -2.97 -13.92 7.32
N LEU A 369 -4.15 -13.40 7.67
CA LEU A 369 -5.44 -13.83 7.09
C LEU A 369 -5.48 -13.60 5.57
N THR A 370 -4.98 -12.47 5.09
CA THR A 370 -4.88 -12.20 3.64
C THR A 370 -4.02 -13.24 2.93
N PHE A 371 -2.86 -13.63 3.52
CA PHE A 371 -2.01 -14.67 2.95
C PHE A 371 -2.64 -16.07 3.06
N ALA A 372 -3.42 -16.34 4.11
CA ALA A 372 -4.24 -17.57 4.17
C ALA A 372 -5.27 -17.60 3.03
N ALA A 373 -5.94 -16.47 2.76
CA ALA A 373 -6.88 -16.35 1.64
C ALA A 373 -6.17 -16.56 0.29
N VAL A 374 -4.96 -16.04 0.09
CA VAL A 374 -4.14 -16.31 -1.11
C VAL A 374 -3.88 -17.80 -1.27
N GLY A 375 -3.45 -18.49 -0.21
CA GLY A 375 -3.19 -19.94 -0.26
C GLY A 375 -4.42 -20.76 -0.57
N ALA A 376 -5.55 -20.44 0.08
CA ALA A 376 -6.80 -21.16 -0.12
C ALA A 376 -7.42 -20.89 -1.50
N LEU A 377 -7.63 -19.63 -1.86
CA LEU A 377 -8.27 -19.25 -3.12
C LEU A 377 -7.35 -19.49 -4.33
N GLY A 378 -6.05 -19.28 -4.18
CA GLY A 378 -5.05 -19.57 -5.21
C GLY A 378 -5.01 -21.06 -5.57
N GLY A 379 -5.18 -21.94 -4.59
CA GLY A 379 -5.30 -23.38 -4.81
C GLY A 379 -6.51 -23.80 -5.66
N ILE A 380 -7.56 -22.97 -5.70
CA ILE A 380 -8.80 -23.24 -6.45
C ILE A 380 -8.85 -22.45 -7.77
N LEU A 381 -8.47 -21.16 -7.74
CA LEU A 381 -8.64 -20.23 -8.85
C LEU A 381 -7.35 -19.98 -9.66
N GLY A 382 -6.22 -20.51 -9.19
CA GLY A 382 -4.92 -20.39 -9.87
C GLY A 382 -4.23 -19.03 -9.68
N GLU A 383 -3.27 -18.71 -10.57
CA GLU A 383 -2.38 -17.53 -10.48
C GLU A 383 -3.06 -16.14 -10.51
N LYS A 384 -4.37 -16.09 -10.66
CA LYS A 384 -5.12 -14.82 -10.67
C LYS A 384 -5.27 -14.20 -9.27
N ILE A 385 -4.95 -14.95 -8.22
CA ILE A 385 -5.09 -14.52 -6.83
C ILE A 385 -3.72 -14.15 -6.28
N ASN A 386 -3.63 -12.96 -5.71
CA ASN A 386 -2.47 -12.48 -4.97
C ASN A 386 -2.92 -11.76 -3.68
N TYR A 387 -1.96 -11.33 -2.87
CA TYR A 387 -2.21 -10.67 -1.59
C TYR A 387 -2.87 -9.28 -1.70
N VAL A 388 -2.98 -8.70 -2.90
CA VAL A 388 -3.67 -7.42 -3.13
C VAL A 388 -5.15 -7.64 -3.38
N ASN A 389 -5.52 -8.69 -4.13
CA ASN A 389 -6.90 -8.93 -4.53
C ASN A 389 -7.62 -10.04 -3.74
N ALA A 390 -6.93 -10.79 -2.89
CA ALA A 390 -7.51 -11.95 -2.21
C ALA A 390 -8.78 -11.61 -1.42
N GLU A 391 -8.81 -10.48 -0.70
CA GLU A 391 -9.99 -10.05 0.07
C GLU A 391 -11.17 -9.65 -0.84
N PHE A 392 -10.89 -8.97 -1.95
CA PHE A 392 -11.92 -8.62 -2.94
C PHE A 392 -12.53 -9.86 -3.58
N VAL A 393 -11.67 -10.83 -3.95
CA VAL A 393 -12.12 -12.09 -4.54
C VAL A 393 -12.89 -12.94 -3.53
N ALA A 394 -12.43 -13.02 -2.28
CA ALA A 394 -13.17 -13.71 -1.22
C ALA A 394 -14.58 -13.13 -1.08
N LYS A 395 -14.70 -11.80 -0.99
CA LYS A 395 -15.99 -11.11 -0.90
C LYS A 395 -16.87 -11.36 -2.13
N GLU A 396 -16.32 -11.30 -3.34
CA GLU A 396 -17.04 -11.57 -4.59
C GLU A 396 -17.58 -13.01 -4.64
N LYS A 397 -16.81 -13.97 -4.12
CA LYS A 397 -17.18 -15.38 -4.05
C LYS A 397 -18.04 -15.74 -2.84
N GLY A 398 -18.38 -14.77 -2.00
CA GLY A 398 -19.16 -14.99 -0.78
C GLY A 398 -18.40 -15.78 0.30
N VAL A 399 -17.06 -15.75 0.27
CA VAL A 399 -16.20 -16.38 1.27
C VAL A 399 -15.97 -15.40 2.41
N GLU A 400 -16.38 -15.76 3.61
CA GLU A 400 -16.17 -14.98 4.82
C GLU A 400 -14.73 -15.13 5.32
N LEU A 401 -14.07 -14.00 5.63
CA LEU A 401 -12.72 -13.96 6.21
C LEU A 401 -12.80 -13.47 7.66
N SER A 402 -12.18 -14.20 8.59
CA SER A 402 -12.13 -13.79 9.99
C SER A 402 -10.84 -14.25 10.65
N CYS A 403 -10.35 -13.45 11.63
CA CYS A 403 -9.21 -13.85 12.46
C CYS A 403 -9.48 -13.53 13.93
N GLU A 404 -8.81 -14.30 14.80
CA GLU A 404 -8.82 -14.06 16.23
C GLU A 404 -7.45 -14.36 16.84
N THR A 405 -7.12 -13.63 17.90
CA THR A 405 -5.92 -13.88 18.70
C THR A 405 -6.30 -14.69 19.93
N LEU A 406 -5.61 -15.81 20.14
CA LEU A 406 -5.86 -16.71 21.24
C LEU A 406 -4.73 -16.68 22.29
N PRO A 407 -5.01 -17.06 23.55
CA PRO A 407 -3.96 -17.28 24.54
C PRO A 407 -2.94 -18.31 24.07
N ASN A 408 -1.68 -18.12 24.47
CA ASN A 408 -0.58 -19.00 24.08
C ASN A 408 -0.77 -20.42 24.65
N SER A 409 -0.68 -21.45 23.81
CA SER A 409 -0.91 -22.86 24.15
C SER A 409 0.36 -23.73 24.15
N GLY A 410 1.54 -23.14 24.31
CA GLY A 410 2.80 -23.88 24.47
C GLY A 410 3.81 -23.72 23.32
N TYR A 411 3.49 -22.95 22.29
CA TYR A 411 4.44 -22.49 21.27
C TYR A 411 4.66 -20.99 21.45
N ASN A 412 5.86 -20.47 21.16
CA ASN A 412 6.11 -19.02 21.19
C ASN A 412 5.17 -18.26 20.27
N ASN A 413 4.94 -18.83 19.08
CA ASN A 413 3.98 -18.38 18.10
C ASN A 413 3.36 -19.58 17.40
N LYS A 414 2.06 -19.57 17.17
CA LYS A 414 1.36 -20.60 16.40
C LYS A 414 0.24 -19.97 15.57
N LEU A 415 0.07 -20.44 14.35
CA LEU A 415 -1.07 -20.11 13.51
C LEU A 415 -1.92 -21.37 13.28
N SER A 416 -3.24 -21.19 13.21
CA SER A 416 -4.17 -22.25 12.81
C SER A 416 -5.13 -21.70 11.76
N VAL A 417 -5.11 -22.30 10.58
CA VAL A 417 -6.05 -21.98 9.48
C VAL A 417 -7.18 -23.00 9.52
N LYS A 418 -8.42 -22.49 9.52
CA LYS A 418 -9.63 -23.31 9.41
C LYS A 418 -10.37 -22.96 8.13
N ILE A 419 -10.53 -23.93 7.25
CA ILE A 419 -11.34 -23.83 6.04
C ILE A 419 -12.68 -24.50 6.33
N ILE A 420 -13.74 -23.71 6.30
CA ILE A 420 -15.11 -24.16 6.55
C ILE A 420 -15.85 -24.24 5.22
N THR A 421 -16.39 -25.41 4.93
CA THR A 421 -17.23 -25.69 3.77
C THR A 421 -18.66 -26.00 4.21
N GLU A 422 -19.56 -26.37 3.30
CA GLU A 422 -20.93 -26.77 3.68
C GLU A 422 -20.97 -28.00 4.58
N ASN A 423 -20.06 -28.94 4.35
CA ASN A 423 -20.16 -30.29 4.90
C ASN A 423 -19.00 -30.63 5.85
N SER A 424 -17.99 -29.80 5.95
CA SER A 424 -16.77 -30.12 6.71
C SER A 424 -16.03 -28.89 7.21
N ASN A 425 -15.08 -29.14 8.10
CA ASN A 425 -14.14 -28.16 8.61
C ASN A 425 -12.76 -28.78 8.59
N THR A 426 -11.85 -28.20 7.82
CA THR A 426 -10.45 -28.64 7.76
C THR A 426 -9.58 -27.64 8.49
N SER A 427 -8.85 -28.10 9.50
CA SER A 427 -7.99 -27.29 10.34
C SER A 427 -6.53 -27.71 10.21
N VAL A 428 -5.65 -26.76 9.92
CA VAL A 428 -4.20 -26.95 9.84
C VAL A 428 -3.51 -25.97 10.78
N SER A 429 -2.67 -26.48 11.69
CA SER A 429 -1.91 -25.65 12.63
C SER A 429 -0.42 -25.76 12.35
N GLY A 430 0.30 -24.65 12.42
CA GLY A 430 1.72 -24.59 12.14
C GLY A 430 2.47 -23.59 13.01
N THR A 431 3.78 -23.79 13.12
CA THR A 431 4.72 -22.91 13.82
C THR A 431 6.06 -22.88 13.09
N VAL A 432 6.92 -21.95 13.51
CA VAL A 432 8.30 -21.82 13.01
C VAL A 432 9.27 -22.05 14.15
N PHE A 433 10.21 -22.96 13.95
CA PHE A 433 11.33 -23.23 14.85
C PHE A 433 12.62 -22.58 14.29
N ASN A 434 13.56 -22.24 15.17
CA ASN A 434 14.89 -21.77 14.79
C ASN A 434 14.87 -20.71 13.66
N GLU A 435 14.01 -19.69 13.82
CA GLU A 435 13.84 -18.54 12.92
C GLU A 435 13.22 -18.87 11.53
N ASN A 436 13.50 -20.03 10.92
CA ASN A 436 13.09 -20.32 9.54
C ASN A 436 12.51 -21.73 9.32
N GLU A 437 12.54 -22.62 10.31
CA GLU A 437 12.08 -23.98 10.13
C GLU A 437 10.56 -24.10 10.29
N GLN A 438 9.84 -24.07 9.18
CA GLN A 438 8.37 -24.21 9.13
C GLN A 438 7.96 -25.66 9.46
N ARG A 439 6.97 -25.82 10.35
CA ARG A 439 6.39 -27.11 10.71
C ARG A 439 4.87 -27.03 10.80
N ILE A 440 4.20 -28.03 10.24
CA ILE A 440 2.81 -28.33 10.56
C ILE A 440 2.79 -29.16 11.84
N VAL A 441 2.10 -28.66 12.86
CA VAL A 441 2.06 -29.28 14.20
C VAL A 441 0.67 -29.80 14.56
N GLY A 442 -0.33 -29.58 13.71
CA GLY A 442 -1.68 -30.07 13.89
C GLY A 442 -2.44 -30.19 12.57
N LEU A 443 -3.26 -31.23 12.41
CA LEU A 443 -4.13 -31.43 11.26
C LEU A 443 -5.44 -32.09 11.73
N ASN A 444 -6.57 -31.40 11.54
CA ASN A 444 -7.91 -31.86 11.93
C ASN A 444 -8.00 -32.36 13.38
N GLY A 445 -7.35 -31.67 14.32
CA GLY A 445 -7.30 -32.03 15.74
C GLY A 445 -6.25 -33.07 16.12
N PHE A 446 -5.60 -33.72 15.16
CA PHE A 446 -4.50 -34.65 15.42
C PHE A 446 -3.19 -33.89 15.58
N LYS A 447 -2.44 -34.15 16.63
CA LYS A 447 -1.06 -33.67 16.77
C LYS A 447 -0.16 -34.38 15.78
N THR A 448 0.65 -33.66 15.06
CA THR A 448 1.59 -34.14 14.06
C THR A 448 2.84 -33.28 14.04
N ASP A 449 3.87 -33.63 13.28
CA ASP A 449 5.05 -32.83 13.09
C ASP A 449 5.71 -33.16 11.75
N PHE A 450 5.48 -32.30 10.74
CA PHE A 450 6.10 -32.48 9.41
C PHE A 450 6.39 -31.13 8.73
N LYS A 451 7.30 -31.14 7.76
CA LYS A 451 7.61 -29.95 6.94
C LYS A 451 6.51 -29.77 5.88
N PRO A 452 5.98 -28.55 5.69
CA PRO A 452 4.99 -28.26 4.64
C PRO A 452 5.65 -28.20 3.26
N LYS A 453 6.12 -29.33 2.76
CA LYS A 453 6.85 -29.43 1.49
C LYS A 453 6.80 -30.83 0.92
N GLY A 454 6.64 -30.92 -0.40
CA GLY A 454 6.72 -32.19 -1.14
C GLY A 454 5.38 -32.87 -1.33
N LYS A 455 5.45 -34.14 -1.73
CA LYS A 455 4.28 -34.97 -2.03
C LYS A 455 3.92 -35.78 -0.81
N MET A 456 2.64 -35.86 -0.48
CA MET A 456 2.22 -36.62 0.71
C MET A 456 0.83 -37.24 0.55
N ILE A 457 0.61 -38.33 1.27
CA ILE A 457 -0.69 -38.97 1.42
C ILE A 457 -1.16 -38.68 2.84
N ILE A 458 -2.32 -38.03 2.96
CA ILE A 458 -3.04 -37.88 4.22
C ILE A 458 -4.00 -39.05 4.37
N PHE A 459 -3.81 -39.89 5.38
CA PHE A 459 -4.59 -41.09 5.60
C PHE A 459 -5.15 -41.11 7.02
N LYS A 460 -6.47 -40.97 7.15
CA LYS A 460 -7.16 -41.19 8.43
C LYS A 460 -7.68 -42.62 8.52
N ASN A 461 -7.39 -43.28 9.62
CA ASN A 461 -7.77 -44.69 9.82
C ASN A 461 -8.32 -44.97 11.22
N LYS A 462 -9.05 -46.08 11.36
CA LYS A 462 -9.27 -46.68 12.66
C LYS A 462 -7.92 -47.11 13.23
N ASP A 463 -7.68 -46.79 14.50
CA ASP A 463 -6.41 -47.11 15.17
C ASP A 463 -6.38 -48.58 15.61
N ILE A 464 -6.14 -49.47 14.65
CA ILE A 464 -6.11 -50.93 14.85
C ILE A 464 -4.75 -51.52 14.44
N PRO A 465 -4.33 -52.64 15.04
CA PRO A 465 -3.11 -53.34 14.65
C PRO A 465 -3.08 -53.66 13.15
N GLY A 466 -1.90 -53.47 12.53
CA GLY A 466 -1.67 -53.77 11.12
C GLY A 466 -2.08 -52.69 10.12
N ALA A 467 -2.73 -51.59 10.53
CA ALA A 467 -3.14 -50.53 9.62
C ALA A 467 -1.93 -49.91 8.87
N ILE A 468 -0.85 -49.57 9.57
CA ILE A 468 0.38 -49.03 8.97
C ILE A 468 1.02 -50.04 8.00
N ALA A 469 1.10 -51.33 8.39
CA ALA A 469 1.67 -52.34 7.54
C ALA A 469 0.92 -52.50 6.22
N LYS A 470 -0.42 -52.45 6.24
CA LYS A 470 -1.26 -52.49 5.03
C LYS A 470 -1.03 -51.28 4.12
N ILE A 471 -0.97 -50.07 4.68
CA ILE A 471 -0.65 -48.86 3.90
C ILE A 471 0.70 -48.99 3.22
N SER A 472 1.74 -49.33 3.98
CA SER A 472 3.11 -49.51 3.47
C SER A 472 3.21 -50.60 2.41
N SER A 473 2.47 -51.72 2.56
CA SER A 473 2.42 -52.78 1.57
C SER A 473 1.82 -52.34 0.24
N VAL A 474 0.73 -51.57 0.27
CA VAL A 474 0.12 -51.01 -0.96
C VAL A 474 1.10 -50.08 -1.68
N LEU A 475 1.79 -49.17 -0.95
CA LEU A 475 2.76 -48.26 -1.54
C LEU A 475 3.97 -49.01 -2.11
N ALA A 476 4.50 -49.99 -1.37
CA ALA A 476 5.62 -50.82 -1.82
C ALA A 476 5.29 -51.62 -3.09
N ALA A 477 4.07 -52.18 -3.19
CA ALA A 477 3.62 -52.91 -4.38
C ALA A 477 3.52 -52.02 -5.65
N LYS A 478 3.45 -50.69 -5.48
CA LYS A 478 3.43 -49.71 -6.56
C LYS A 478 4.77 -48.97 -6.76
N ASN A 479 5.84 -49.48 -6.13
CA ASN A 479 7.18 -48.87 -6.14
C ASN A 479 7.18 -47.40 -5.67
N ILE A 480 6.35 -47.03 -4.69
CA ILE A 480 6.30 -45.72 -4.07
C ILE A 480 7.15 -45.76 -2.81
N ASN A 481 8.22 -44.96 -2.78
CA ASN A 481 9.08 -44.86 -1.61
C ASN A 481 8.48 -43.93 -0.55
N ILE A 482 8.57 -44.34 0.72
CA ILE A 482 8.16 -43.55 1.87
C ILE A 482 9.38 -42.81 2.39
N ALA A 483 9.39 -41.48 2.21
CA ALA A 483 10.47 -40.61 2.68
C ALA A 483 10.35 -40.29 4.17
N ASP A 484 9.13 -40.11 4.68
CA ASP A 484 8.84 -39.87 6.11
C ASP A 484 7.42 -40.34 6.42
N PHE A 485 7.19 -40.78 7.67
CA PHE A 485 5.90 -41.28 8.14
C PHE A 485 5.57 -40.70 9.51
N ARG A 486 4.52 -39.86 9.60
CA ARG A 486 4.07 -39.22 10.83
C ARG A 486 2.68 -39.71 11.19
N LEU A 487 2.50 -40.17 12.45
CA LEU A 487 1.25 -40.69 12.96
C LEU A 487 0.79 -39.87 14.17
N GLY A 488 -0.39 -39.28 14.09
CA GLY A 488 -1.10 -38.71 15.21
C GLY A 488 -2.29 -39.56 15.64
N ARG A 489 -2.62 -39.57 16.94
CA ARG A 489 -3.78 -40.27 17.50
C ARG A 489 -4.71 -39.30 18.21
N ASP A 490 -6.01 -39.48 18.12
CA ASP A 490 -7.01 -38.61 18.75
C ASP A 490 -7.47 -39.08 20.14
N GLY A 491 -7.07 -40.27 20.54
CA GLY A 491 -7.56 -40.89 21.79
C GLY A 491 -8.98 -41.46 21.73
N PHE A 492 -9.69 -41.29 20.60
CA PHE A 492 -11.05 -41.80 20.36
C PHE A 492 -11.10 -42.98 19.41
N GLY A 493 -9.96 -43.61 19.16
CA GLY A 493 -9.86 -44.81 18.32
C GLY A 493 -9.57 -44.51 16.85
N TYR A 494 -9.12 -43.29 16.51
CA TYR A 494 -8.66 -42.93 15.17
C TYR A 494 -7.21 -42.47 15.19
N ALA A 495 -6.55 -42.67 14.06
CA ALA A 495 -5.22 -42.17 13.79
C ALA A 495 -5.19 -41.44 12.45
N LEU A 496 -4.30 -40.45 12.33
CA LEU A 496 -4.02 -39.73 11.10
C LEU A 496 -2.55 -39.93 10.74
N ALA A 497 -2.31 -40.60 9.62
CA ALA A 497 -0.98 -40.75 9.05
C ALA A 497 -0.75 -39.69 7.98
N VAL A 498 0.39 -39.00 8.07
CA VAL A 498 0.95 -38.15 7.01
C VAL A 498 2.15 -38.90 6.45
N VAL A 499 2.03 -39.40 5.24
CA VAL A 499 3.06 -40.21 4.57
C VAL A 499 3.70 -39.36 3.49
N LEU A 500 4.93 -38.90 3.71
CA LEU A 500 5.72 -38.19 2.70
C LEU A 500 6.32 -39.23 1.73
N ILE A 501 6.23 -38.95 0.45
CA ILE A 501 6.61 -39.85 -0.63
C ILE A 501 7.44 -39.15 -1.71
N ASP A 502 8.24 -39.95 -2.43
CA ASP A 502 9.11 -39.40 -3.48
C ASP A 502 8.37 -39.31 -4.82
N GLU A 503 7.48 -40.28 -5.12
CA GLU A 503 6.79 -40.36 -6.40
C GLU A 503 5.40 -39.71 -6.36
N LYS A 504 4.87 -39.32 -7.53
CA LYS A 504 3.50 -38.88 -7.68
C LYS A 504 2.53 -40.06 -7.65
N VAL A 505 1.49 -39.95 -6.83
CA VAL A 505 0.50 -41.04 -6.68
C VAL A 505 -0.58 -40.95 -7.76
N GLN A 506 -0.83 -42.06 -8.44
CA GLN A 506 -1.93 -42.19 -9.38
C GLN A 506 -3.24 -42.49 -8.66
N LYS A 507 -4.37 -42.23 -9.33
CA LYS A 507 -5.71 -42.40 -8.75
C LYS A 507 -5.97 -43.84 -8.27
N GLU A 508 -5.47 -44.82 -9.00
CA GLU A 508 -5.62 -46.26 -8.72
C GLU A 508 -5.05 -46.64 -7.35
N VAL A 509 -3.91 -46.00 -6.97
CA VAL A 509 -3.30 -46.26 -5.65
C VAL A 509 -4.16 -45.67 -4.52
N LEU A 510 -4.72 -44.49 -4.73
CA LEU A 510 -5.63 -43.91 -3.75
C LEU A 510 -6.91 -44.72 -3.60
N ASP A 511 -7.43 -45.28 -4.70
CA ASP A 511 -8.62 -46.11 -4.69
C ASP A 511 -8.35 -47.44 -4.00
N GLU A 512 -7.15 -48.03 -4.15
CA GLU A 512 -6.72 -49.23 -3.42
C GLU A 512 -6.56 -48.96 -1.90
N LEU A 513 -5.97 -47.79 -1.54
CA LEU A 513 -5.88 -47.39 -0.13
C LEU A 513 -7.26 -47.13 0.50
N LYS A 514 -8.25 -46.63 -0.25
CA LYS A 514 -9.64 -46.47 0.21
C LYS A 514 -10.33 -47.80 0.54
N GLN A 515 -9.95 -48.89 -0.12
CA GLN A 515 -10.54 -50.23 0.12
C GLN A 515 -10.01 -50.88 1.38
N LEU A 516 -8.98 -50.36 2.03
CA LEU A 516 -8.47 -50.88 3.28
C LEU A 516 -9.54 -50.76 4.39
N GLU A 517 -9.84 -51.82 5.09
CA GLU A 517 -10.84 -51.92 6.17
C GLU A 517 -10.66 -50.84 7.25
N ALA A 518 -9.42 -50.47 7.51
CA ALA A 518 -9.09 -49.40 8.46
C ALA A 518 -9.29 -48.01 7.92
N CYS A 519 -9.42 -47.84 6.60
CA CYS A 519 -9.49 -46.52 5.96
C CYS A 519 -10.78 -45.77 6.33
N VAL A 520 -10.64 -44.55 6.78
CA VAL A 520 -11.74 -43.60 6.98
C VAL A 520 -11.70 -42.51 5.92
N PHE A 521 -10.48 -42.05 5.58
CA PHE A 521 -10.25 -41.00 4.60
C PHE A 521 -8.83 -41.11 4.03
N VAL A 522 -8.68 -40.90 2.74
CA VAL A 522 -7.37 -40.77 2.10
C VAL A 522 -7.36 -39.72 1.03
N GLN A 523 -6.33 -38.89 1.01
CA GLN A 523 -6.15 -37.82 0.03
C GLN A 523 -4.66 -37.66 -0.30
N TYR A 524 -4.35 -37.47 -1.59
CA TYR A 524 -3.03 -37.03 -2.06
C TYR A 524 -2.99 -35.51 -2.08
N VAL A 525 -1.91 -34.94 -1.58
CA VAL A 525 -1.64 -33.53 -1.55
C VAL A 525 -0.18 -33.26 -1.93
N GLU A 526 0.08 -32.06 -2.50
CA GLU A 526 1.41 -31.63 -2.92
C GLU A 526 1.60 -30.16 -2.57
N ILE A 527 2.69 -29.82 -1.85
CA ILE A 527 3.02 -28.44 -1.41
C ILE A 527 4.37 -28.04 -1.99
#